data_b90f9c3b8f3e9c03f4e240a6f426f170
#
_entry.id   b90f9c3b8f3e9c03f4e240a6f426f170
#
_cell.length_a   1.000
_cell.length_b   1.000
_cell.length_c   1.000
_cell.angle_alpha   90.00
_cell.angle_beta   90.00
_cell.angle_gamma   90.00
#
_symmetry.space_group_name_H-M   'P 1'
#
loop_
_entity.id
_entity.type
_entity.pdbx_description
1 polymer ?
#
loop_
_entity_poly.entity_id
_entity_poly.type
_entity_poly.pdbx_seq_one_letter_code
_entity_poly.pdbx_strand_id
1 'polypeptide(L)'
;MQMNKAVEMTDPAKSLEDMVLDHHRSQLALCDRLERLADSLPDKYDPQECLSISWQLYPAVKSAHKFEEEELFPKLLEPGQSRGDIEKSIERLKFEHWEDESSAEDISMFLRQMISHPSTTDIGKMSYMLRGFFDGIRRHIAFETEYLLPKLREIQ
;
A
#
# COMPACT_ATOMS: atom_id res chain seq x y z
N MET A 1 -2.94 41.05 33.97
CA MET A 1 -2.38 39.73 33.68
C MET A 1 -3.33 39.06 32.67
N GLN A 2 -3.08 39.28 31.40
CA GLN A 2 -3.94 38.71 30.33
C GLN A 2 -3.37 37.35 29.97
N MET A 3 -4.14 36.29 30.24
CA MET A 3 -3.86 34.95 29.80
C MET A 3 -4.15 34.87 28.29
N ASN A 4 -3.10 34.69 27.51
CA ASN A 4 -3.14 34.46 26.10
C ASN A 4 -3.71 33.04 25.88
N LYS A 5 -4.98 32.95 25.45
CA LYS A 5 -5.60 31.71 25.06
C LYS A 5 -5.01 31.35 23.68
N ALA A 6 -4.08 30.41 23.69
CA ALA A 6 -3.63 29.79 22.44
C ALA A 6 -4.84 29.17 21.75
N VAL A 7 -5.18 29.72 20.60
CA VAL A 7 -6.16 29.10 19.70
C VAL A 7 -5.50 27.81 19.19
N GLU A 8 -5.93 26.68 19.70
CA GLU A 8 -5.69 25.39 19.05
C GLU A 8 -6.22 25.49 17.64
N MET A 9 -5.34 25.62 16.67
CA MET A 9 -5.67 25.41 15.25
C MET A 9 -5.99 23.92 15.12
N THR A 10 -7.27 23.56 15.21
CA THR A 10 -7.74 22.25 14.79
C THR A 10 -7.44 22.12 13.31
N ASP A 11 -6.52 21.22 12.98
CA ASP A 11 -6.26 20.80 11.62
C ASP A 11 -7.61 20.39 10.99
N PRO A 12 -8.02 20.95 9.85
CA PRO A 12 -9.29 20.58 9.26
C PRO A 12 -9.30 19.07 9.01
N ALA A 13 -10.35 18.37 9.45
CA ALA A 13 -10.47 16.93 9.32
C ALA A 13 -10.20 16.53 7.86
N LYS A 14 -9.23 15.62 7.64
CA LYS A 14 -8.86 15.12 6.31
C LYS A 14 -10.09 14.48 5.64
N SER A 15 -10.27 14.74 4.36
CA SER A 15 -11.29 14.07 3.57
C SER A 15 -10.98 12.58 3.41
N LEU A 16 -11.99 11.78 3.08
CA LEU A 16 -11.80 10.36 2.76
C LEU A 16 -10.79 10.17 1.63
N GLU A 17 -10.89 11.00 0.57
CA GLU A 17 -9.94 11.00 -0.54
C GLU A 17 -8.50 11.27 -0.07
N ASP A 18 -8.31 12.29 0.78
CA ASP A 18 -6.98 12.60 1.32
C ASP A 18 -6.39 11.45 2.11
N MET A 19 -7.20 10.74 2.89
CA MET A 19 -6.75 9.56 3.64
C MET A 19 -6.36 8.40 2.73
N VAL A 20 -7.12 8.15 1.67
CA VAL A 20 -6.75 7.15 0.64
C VAL A 20 -5.43 7.53 -0.03
N LEU A 21 -5.27 8.80 -0.42
CA LEU A 21 -4.03 9.29 -1.03
C LEU A 21 -2.83 9.19 -0.09
N ASP A 22 -3.02 9.40 1.21
CA ASP A 22 -1.95 9.20 2.21
C ASP A 22 -1.49 7.72 2.25
N HIS A 23 -2.43 6.77 2.23
CA HIS A 23 -2.10 5.35 2.13
C HIS A 23 -1.38 5.01 0.82
N HIS A 24 -1.84 5.56 -0.30
CA HIS A 24 -1.20 5.39 -1.61
C HIS A 24 0.25 5.89 -1.58
N ARG A 25 0.50 7.08 -1.04
CA ARG A 25 1.87 7.63 -0.92
C ARG A 25 2.79 6.74 -0.09
N SER A 26 2.28 6.21 1.03
CA SER A 26 3.06 5.29 1.88
C SER A 26 3.42 3.99 1.15
N GLN A 27 2.46 3.41 0.42
CA GLN A 27 2.71 2.20 -0.37
C GLN A 27 3.66 2.45 -1.54
N LEU A 28 3.51 3.57 -2.25
CA LEU A 28 4.41 3.93 -3.36
C LEU A 28 5.84 4.19 -2.86
N ALA A 29 6.01 4.81 -1.71
CA ALA A 29 7.32 4.99 -1.09
C ALA A 29 7.99 3.65 -0.76
N LEU A 30 7.23 2.68 -0.27
CA LEU A 30 7.73 1.31 -0.06
C LEU A 30 8.07 0.61 -1.38
N CYS A 31 7.28 0.79 -2.43
CA CYS A 31 7.59 0.28 -3.77
C CYS A 31 8.93 0.81 -4.28
N ASP A 32 9.20 2.10 -4.12
CA ASP A 32 10.46 2.71 -4.51
C ASP A 32 11.66 2.12 -3.74
N ARG A 33 11.47 1.85 -2.44
CA ARG A 33 12.48 1.18 -1.61
C ARG A 33 12.71 -0.26 -2.05
N LEU A 34 11.66 -1.00 -2.36
CA LEU A 34 11.75 -2.37 -2.88
C LEU A 34 12.44 -2.42 -4.24
N GLU A 35 12.18 -1.47 -5.12
CA GLU A 35 12.85 -1.37 -6.42
C GLU A 35 14.35 -1.11 -6.26
N ARG A 36 14.73 -0.15 -5.42
CA ARG A 36 16.14 0.09 -5.09
C ARG A 36 16.82 -1.15 -4.49
N LEU A 37 16.10 -1.88 -3.63
CA LEU A 37 16.60 -3.14 -3.09
C LEU A 37 16.82 -4.17 -4.20
N ALA A 38 15.84 -4.38 -5.07
CA ALA A 38 15.94 -5.31 -6.19
C ALA A 38 17.13 -4.97 -7.11
N ASP A 39 17.34 -3.68 -7.38
CA ASP A 39 18.45 -3.20 -8.21
C ASP A 39 19.83 -3.37 -7.53
N SER A 40 19.88 -3.48 -6.21
CA SER A 40 21.10 -3.67 -5.42
C SER A 40 21.53 -5.14 -5.26
N LEU A 41 20.66 -6.07 -5.61
CA LEU A 41 20.97 -7.50 -5.51
C LEU A 41 22.00 -7.91 -6.60
N PRO A 42 22.87 -8.90 -6.33
CA PRO A 42 22.97 -9.70 -5.10
C PRO A 42 23.89 -9.10 -4.02
N ASP A 43 24.81 -8.20 -4.35
CA ASP A 43 25.97 -7.90 -3.52
C ASP A 43 25.95 -6.54 -2.83
N LYS A 44 25.06 -5.62 -3.26
CA LYS A 44 25.08 -4.21 -2.86
C LYS A 44 23.91 -3.78 -1.98
N TYR A 45 23.09 -4.72 -1.52
CA TYR A 45 21.98 -4.38 -0.65
C TYR A 45 22.44 -4.04 0.77
N ASP A 46 21.75 -3.10 1.40
CA ASP A 46 21.95 -2.75 2.81
C ASP A 46 21.09 -3.69 3.69
N PRO A 47 21.71 -4.53 4.56
CA PRO A 47 20.96 -5.42 5.44
C PRO A 47 20.02 -4.71 6.39
N GLN A 48 20.37 -3.51 6.87
CA GLN A 48 19.50 -2.75 7.77
C GLN A 48 18.27 -2.24 7.05
N GLU A 49 18.41 -1.73 5.83
CA GLU A 49 17.29 -1.31 4.99
C GLU A 49 16.38 -2.50 4.65
N CYS A 50 16.97 -3.62 4.32
CA CYS A 50 16.28 -4.88 4.07
C CYS A 50 15.43 -5.31 5.29
N LEU A 51 16.01 -5.28 6.47
CA LEU A 51 15.32 -5.59 7.72
C LEU A 51 14.18 -4.59 8.01
N SER A 52 14.43 -3.30 7.82
CA SER A 52 13.42 -2.25 7.99
C SER A 52 12.21 -2.47 7.07
N ILE A 53 12.44 -2.74 5.80
CA ILE A 53 11.36 -3.06 4.84
C ILE A 53 10.61 -4.31 5.29
N SER A 54 11.31 -5.35 5.73
CA SER A 54 10.68 -6.61 6.15
C SER A 54 9.67 -6.46 7.29
N TRP A 55 9.83 -5.46 8.13
CA TRP A 55 8.89 -5.17 9.22
C TRP A 55 7.78 -4.20 8.86
N GLN A 56 8.00 -3.35 7.86
CA GLN A 56 7.06 -2.31 7.46
C GLN A 56 6.09 -2.74 6.36
N LEU A 57 6.50 -3.67 5.49
CA LEU A 57 5.79 -3.98 4.26
C LEU A 57 4.38 -4.52 4.49
N TYR A 58 4.25 -5.62 5.20
CA TYR A 58 2.95 -6.25 5.44
C TYR A 58 1.99 -5.35 6.22
N PRO A 59 2.39 -4.74 7.36
CA PRO A 59 1.50 -3.83 8.07
C PRO A 59 1.02 -2.64 7.26
N ALA A 60 1.87 -2.06 6.43
CA ALA A 60 1.50 -0.93 5.58
C ALA A 60 0.48 -1.32 4.50
N VAL A 61 0.70 -2.43 3.83
CA VAL A 61 -0.22 -2.96 2.81
C VAL A 61 -1.56 -3.31 3.45
N LYS A 62 -1.54 -4.06 4.54
CA LYS A 62 -2.75 -4.45 5.26
C LYS A 62 -3.54 -3.26 5.78
N SER A 63 -2.87 -2.26 6.35
CA SER A 63 -3.53 -1.04 6.85
C SER A 63 -4.24 -0.28 5.74
N ALA A 64 -3.60 -0.13 4.59
CA ALA A 64 -4.18 0.53 3.42
C ALA A 64 -5.42 -0.22 2.91
N HIS A 65 -5.31 -1.52 2.72
CA HIS A 65 -6.41 -2.36 2.23
C HIS A 65 -7.59 -2.39 3.21
N LYS A 66 -7.31 -2.50 4.49
CA LYS A 66 -8.34 -2.45 5.54
C LYS A 66 -9.10 -1.12 5.48
N PHE A 67 -8.39 0.00 5.36
CA PHE A 67 -9.02 1.31 5.24
C PHE A 67 -9.92 1.41 4.02
N GLU A 68 -9.46 0.93 2.87
CA GLU A 68 -10.26 0.92 1.64
C GLU A 68 -11.51 0.05 1.78
N GLU A 69 -11.40 -1.13 2.36
CA GLU A 69 -12.52 -2.07 2.52
C GLU A 69 -13.53 -1.61 3.56
N GLU A 70 -13.11 -0.91 4.60
CA GLU A 70 -13.99 -0.45 5.68
C GLU A 70 -14.58 0.95 5.42
N GLU A 71 -13.86 1.82 4.70
CA GLU A 71 -14.26 3.22 4.52
C GLU A 71 -14.55 3.60 3.07
N LEU A 72 -13.67 3.26 2.12
CA LEU A 72 -13.81 3.67 0.73
C LEU A 72 -14.88 2.87 -0.02
N PHE A 73 -14.78 1.55 0.00
CA PHE A 73 -15.68 0.69 -0.77
C PHE A 73 -17.14 0.80 -0.33
N PRO A 74 -17.46 0.83 0.98
CA PRO A 74 -18.83 1.06 1.40
C PRO A 74 -19.40 2.40 0.92
N LYS A 75 -18.58 3.44 0.87
CA LYS A 75 -18.98 4.76 0.37
C LYS A 75 -19.33 4.72 -1.12
N LEU A 76 -18.54 4.01 -1.92
CA LEU A 76 -18.78 3.83 -3.35
C LEU A 76 -20.01 2.96 -3.65
N LEU A 77 -20.41 2.10 -2.71
CA LEU A 77 -21.54 1.19 -2.84
C LEU A 77 -22.84 1.72 -2.22
N GLU A 78 -22.88 2.96 -1.75
CA GLU A 78 -24.11 3.56 -1.18
C GLU A 78 -25.29 3.51 -2.16
N PRO A 79 -26.54 3.34 -1.67
CA PRO A 79 -27.72 3.31 -2.51
C PRO A 79 -27.90 4.58 -3.36
N GLY A 80 -28.32 4.40 -4.61
CA GLY A 80 -28.51 5.51 -5.56
C GLY A 80 -27.35 5.72 -6.52
N GLN A 81 -26.25 4.97 -6.36
CA GLN A 81 -25.11 5.00 -7.27
C GLN A 81 -25.30 3.98 -8.40
N SER A 82 -24.68 4.24 -9.56
CA SER A 82 -24.59 3.27 -10.66
C SER A 82 -23.66 2.13 -10.26
N ARG A 83 -24.22 0.97 -9.88
CA ARG A 83 -23.52 -0.08 -9.13
C ARG A 83 -22.77 -1.11 -9.97
N GLY A 84 -23.28 -1.45 -11.17
CA GLY A 84 -22.88 -2.68 -11.84
C GLY A 84 -21.38 -2.89 -12.05
N ASP A 85 -20.69 -1.90 -12.62
CA ASP A 85 -19.26 -2.00 -12.91
C ASP A 85 -18.40 -1.79 -11.65
N ILE A 86 -18.85 -0.93 -10.73
CA ILE A 86 -18.15 -0.67 -9.46
C ILE A 86 -18.16 -1.90 -8.56
N GLU A 87 -19.30 -2.60 -8.42
CA GLU A 87 -19.38 -3.82 -7.60
C GLU A 87 -18.37 -4.87 -8.06
N LYS A 88 -18.32 -5.11 -9.37
CA LYS A 88 -17.35 -6.07 -9.96
C LYS A 88 -15.91 -5.65 -9.75
N SER A 89 -15.62 -4.35 -9.91
CA SER A 89 -14.29 -3.80 -9.68
C SER A 89 -13.87 -3.94 -8.22
N ILE A 90 -14.77 -3.68 -7.29
CA ILE A 90 -14.50 -3.82 -5.85
C ILE A 90 -14.28 -5.28 -5.46
N GLU A 91 -15.07 -6.22 -5.98
CA GLU A 91 -14.86 -7.64 -5.73
C GLU A 91 -13.48 -8.10 -6.22
N ARG A 92 -13.08 -7.64 -7.41
CA ARG A 92 -11.75 -7.90 -7.95
C ARG A 92 -10.65 -7.30 -7.09
N LEU A 93 -10.81 -6.04 -6.66
CA LEU A 93 -9.84 -5.38 -5.78
C LEU A 93 -9.68 -6.08 -4.45
N LYS A 94 -10.76 -6.56 -3.84
CA LYS A 94 -10.68 -7.35 -2.59
C LYS A 94 -9.89 -8.65 -2.78
N PHE A 95 -10.03 -9.28 -3.92
CA PHE A 95 -9.22 -10.46 -4.24
C PHE A 95 -7.74 -10.09 -4.43
N GLU A 96 -7.45 -9.00 -5.14
CA GLU A 96 -6.09 -8.48 -5.31
C GLU A 96 -5.47 -8.07 -3.97
N HIS A 97 -6.25 -7.49 -3.05
CA HIS A 97 -5.82 -7.20 -1.67
C HIS A 97 -5.32 -8.46 -0.95
N TRP A 98 -6.08 -9.53 -1.04
CA TRP A 98 -5.68 -10.80 -0.44
C TRP A 98 -4.38 -11.35 -1.05
N GLU A 99 -4.24 -11.29 -2.37
CA GLU A 99 -3.00 -11.71 -3.06
C GLU A 99 -1.81 -10.83 -2.65
N ASP A 100 -1.99 -9.52 -2.64
CA ASP A 100 -0.94 -8.56 -2.28
C ASP A 100 -0.50 -8.70 -0.82
N GLU A 101 -1.42 -8.91 0.10
CA GLU A 101 -1.11 -9.17 1.51
C GLU A 101 -0.33 -10.47 1.70
N SER A 102 -0.72 -11.53 1.01
CA SER A 102 0.00 -12.80 1.04
C SER A 102 1.41 -12.65 0.47
N SER A 103 1.56 -11.94 -0.64
CA SER A 103 2.86 -11.66 -1.25
C SER A 103 3.74 -10.79 -0.37
N ALA A 104 3.18 -9.78 0.30
CA ALA A 104 3.91 -8.93 1.23
C ALA A 104 4.45 -9.72 2.43
N GLU A 105 3.66 -10.65 2.96
CA GLU A 105 4.09 -11.54 4.04
C GLU A 105 5.22 -12.46 3.61
N ASP A 106 5.10 -13.10 2.45
CA ASP A 106 6.14 -13.96 1.88
C ASP A 106 7.44 -13.19 1.62
N ILE A 107 7.37 -12.02 1.01
CA ILE A 107 8.53 -11.16 0.77
C ILE A 107 9.20 -10.77 2.09
N SER A 108 8.42 -10.37 3.09
CA SER A 108 8.94 -10.02 4.41
C SER A 108 9.72 -11.17 5.04
N MET A 109 9.21 -12.37 4.92
CA MET A 109 9.86 -13.60 5.40
C MET A 109 11.16 -13.89 4.64
N PHE A 110 11.14 -13.81 3.31
CA PHE A 110 12.32 -14.03 2.48
C PHE A 110 13.40 -12.99 2.71
N LEU A 111 13.06 -11.73 2.93
CA LEU A 111 14.03 -10.69 3.26
C LEU A 111 14.75 -10.99 4.58
N ARG A 112 14.03 -11.44 5.59
CA ARG A 112 14.64 -11.86 6.87
C ARG A 112 15.52 -13.09 6.70
N GLN A 113 15.12 -14.07 5.90
CA GLN A 113 15.95 -15.23 5.57
C GLN A 113 17.21 -14.85 4.84
N MET A 114 17.16 -13.92 3.90
CA MET A 114 18.31 -13.42 3.16
C MET A 114 19.35 -12.79 4.10
N ILE A 115 18.93 -12.05 5.09
CA ILE A 115 19.81 -11.44 6.10
C ILE A 115 20.46 -12.52 6.98
N SER A 116 19.67 -13.50 7.44
CA SER A 116 20.13 -14.55 8.37
C SER A 116 20.96 -15.64 7.68
N HIS A 117 20.61 -15.98 6.44
CA HIS A 117 21.21 -17.10 5.69
C HIS A 117 21.45 -16.69 4.22
N PRO A 118 22.37 -15.73 3.96
CA PRO A 118 22.56 -15.19 2.62
C PRO A 118 23.04 -16.24 1.60
N SER A 119 23.81 -17.24 2.05
CA SER A 119 24.36 -18.28 1.17
C SER A 119 23.32 -19.28 0.66
N THR A 120 22.14 -19.37 1.30
CA THR A 120 21.07 -20.31 0.92
C THR A 120 19.89 -19.62 0.25
N THR A 121 19.95 -18.31 0.06
CA THR A 121 18.87 -17.54 -0.55
C THR A 121 18.94 -17.57 -2.08
N ASP A 122 17.82 -17.90 -2.71
CA ASP A 122 17.67 -17.79 -4.16
C ASP A 122 17.43 -16.33 -4.55
N ILE A 123 18.50 -15.64 -4.94
CA ILE A 123 18.47 -14.22 -5.30
C ILE A 123 17.64 -13.97 -6.57
N GLY A 124 17.70 -14.86 -7.54
CA GLY A 124 16.89 -14.75 -8.76
C GLY A 124 15.39 -14.79 -8.45
N LYS A 125 14.98 -15.73 -7.61
CA LYS A 125 13.60 -15.83 -7.12
C LYS A 125 13.19 -14.57 -6.33
N MET A 126 14.06 -14.10 -5.45
CA MET A 126 13.81 -12.87 -4.67
C MET A 126 13.60 -11.67 -5.58
N SER A 127 14.50 -11.45 -6.54
CA SER A 127 14.38 -10.35 -7.50
C SER A 127 13.06 -10.41 -8.29
N TYR A 128 12.70 -11.59 -8.77
CA TYR A 128 11.43 -11.80 -9.47
C TYR A 128 10.22 -11.47 -8.59
N MET A 129 10.19 -11.94 -7.36
CA MET A 129 9.10 -11.69 -6.42
C MET A 129 8.98 -10.19 -6.07
N LEU A 130 10.09 -9.51 -5.81
CA LEU A 130 10.11 -8.08 -5.52
C LEU A 130 9.54 -7.27 -6.67
N ARG A 131 10.00 -7.53 -7.91
CA ARG A 131 9.56 -6.79 -9.11
C ARG A 131 8.09 -7.04 -9.42
N GLY A 132 7.63 -8.26 -9.33
CA GLY A 132 6.23 -8.60 -9.50
C GLY A 132 5.33 -7.89 -8.49
N PHE A 133 5.78 -7.85 -7.24
CA PHE A 133 5.04 -7.21 -6.15
C PHE A 133 4.92 -5.69 -6.33
N PHE A 134 6.03 -4.97 -6.46
CA PHE A 134 5.94 -3.51 -6.53
C PHE A 134 5.29 -3.02 -7.84
N ASP A 135 5.48 -3.72 -8.96
CA ASP A 135 4.75 -3.42 -10.19
C ASP A 135 3.25 -3.65 -10.04
N GLY A 136 2.85 -4.71 -9.35
CA GLY A 136 1.45 -5.01 -9.04
C GLY A 136 0.79 -3.94 -8.17
N ILE A 137 1.44 -3.53 -7.09
CA ILE A 137 0.95 -2.46 -6.21
C ILE A 137 0.83 -1.13 -6.96
N ARG A 138 1.81 -0.78 -7.77
CA ARG A 138 1.77 0.45 -8.58
C ARG A 138 0.60 0.46 -9.55
N ARG A 139 0.30 -0.66 -10.23
CA ARG A 139 -0.86 -0.78 -11.12
C ARG A 139 -2.18 -0.70 -10.37
N HIS A 140 -2.26 -1.35 -9.23
CA HIS A 140 -3.43 -1.31 -8.35
C HIS A 140 -3.74 0.13 -7.93
N ILE A 141 -2.77 0.84 -7.41
CA ILE A 141 -2.91 2.25 -6.99
C ILE A 141 -3.27 3.15 -8.17
N ALA A 142 -2.65 2.95 -9.33
CA ALA A 142 -2.99 3.71 -10.54
C ALA A 142 -4.46 3.51 -10.93
N PHE A 143 -4.96 2.29 -10.90
CA PHE A 143 -6.36 1.99 -11.17
C PHE A 143 -7.30 2.69 -10.18
N GLU A 144 -7.02 2.63 -8.90
CA GLU A 144 -7.84 3.30 -7.89
C GLU A 144 -7.83 4.82 -8.06
N THR A 145 -6.66 5.39 -8.31
CA THR A 145 -6.50 6.84 -8.48
C THR A 145 -7.22 7.34 -9.74
N GLU A 146 -7.13 6.60 -10.83
CA GLU A 146 -7.68 7.00 -12.13
C GLU A 146 -9.17 6.67 -12.28
N TYR A 147 -9.65 5.65 -11.59
CA TYR A 147 -10.99 5.11 -11.79
C TYR A 147 -11.89 5.25 -10.56
N LEU A 148 -11.45 4.91 -9.34
CA LEU A 148 -12.29 4.93 -8.15
C LEU A 148 -12.39 6.30 -7.50
N LEU A 149 -11.29 7.05 -7.38
CA LEU A 149 -11.31 8.36 -6.75
C LEU A 149 -12.18 9.38 -7.50
N PRO A 150 -12.18 9.43 -8.85
CA PRO A 150 -13.15 10.27 -9.58
C PRO A 150 -14.60 9.95 -9.26
N LYS A 151 -14.95 8.67 -9.07
CA LYS A 151 -16.30 8.26 -8.68
C LYS A 151 -16.65 8.69 -7.25
N LEU A 152 -15.69 8.65 -6.34
CA LEU A 152 -15.87 9.18 -5.00
C LEU A 152 -16.19 10.69 -5.02
N ARG A 153 -15.53 11.46 -5.86
CA ARG A 153 -15.79 12.90 -6.04
C ARG A 153 -17.19 13.20 -6.57
N GLU A 154 -17.72 12.34 -7.44
CA GLU A 154 -19.08 12.48 -7.97
C GLU A 154 -20.17 12.30 -6.89
N ILE A 155 -19.85 11.59 -5.81
CA ILE A 155 -20.78 11.31 -4.71
C ILE A 155 -20.82 12.45 -3.67
N GLN A 156 -19.75 13.22 -3.57
CA GLN A 156 -19.58 14.27 -2.56
C GLN A 156 -20.24 15.60 -2.95
#